data_5575da79e34d92471e1560bcc81af420
#
_entry.id   5575da79e34d92471e1560bcc81af420
#
_cell.length_a   1.000
_cell.length_b   1.000
_cell.length_c   1.000
_cell.angle_alpha   90.00
_cell.angle_beta   90.00
_cell.angle_gamma   90.00
#
_symmetry.space_group_name_H-M   'P 1'
#
loop_
_entity.id
_entity.type
_entity.pdbx_description
1 polymer ?
#
loop_
_entity_poly.entity_id
_entity_poly.type
_entity_poly.pdbx_seq_one_letter_code
_entity_poly.pdbx_strand_id
1 'polypeptide(L)'
;MGILKAKLQNFRFKGTLMIVLVFALIATILFIELSGVRYRYAQKEITLLPEEKIVTKTEALSAVKKEILVIYSTADKASSEAYPQFEVMLTDMKKGNVAIDLAKNPIPEFKDYSIIIILFTDLSFVGAPIIDICNWVHDDGGNVYFPLTIDKNAYSAAIENRIGIEASNDNTFLDSIYINDDFMLGGGKSYAVTDGYESARTVELNPKTTKVYAREGDKNGVPLIWETSYGKGKFVVNNFGMCDKAYRGFFAASLSLFGDVSIYPVINGSTFYLDDFPSQIPEGTNEYIARDFGTTVRDFYINIWWPDMMNLSDKYGVKYTGLAIECYDDAIDGTTDATPDTGTFLNFGNMLLRKGGEIGYHGYNHQPLALGRDYKGIYDYKTWKDYASMKKAFGHLVDFCDELFPDVNMSIYVPPSNLLAEEGRGMLIKEFPQIKTLSGIYLPDDILDFALLQEYEVDKNGIVDQPRIVSGCQLDDFMTMGAMSELNMHYINNHFTHPDDALDPERGAEIGWKELRNSFDNYMKWLSTSAPRLRNFTGTEFSAAVQRFAAVAPKTQFFEDKMVVQIENFYDDAQFLIRFNEKKLDMVTGGRLTHLTGNLYLLEADRETVTISFK
;
A
#
# COMPACT_ATOMS: atom_id res chain seq x y z
N MET A 1 42.60 25.65 -56.98
CA MET A 1 41.42 26.40 -56.49
C MET A 1 40.14 25.50 -56.40
N GLY A 2 39.92 24.54 -57.29
CA GLY A 2 38.74 23.66 -57.29
C GLY A 2 38.67 22.69 -56.10
N ILE A 3 39.76 22.05 -55.69
CA ILE A 3 39.82 21.04 -54.61
C ILE A 3 39.57 21.70 -53.24
N LEU A 4 39.99 22.95 -53.03
CA LEU A 4 39.72 23.67 -51.78
C LEU A 4 38.25 24.07 -51.66
N LYS A 5 37.59 24.48 -52.77
CA LYS A 5 36.16 24.81 -52.82
C LYS A 5 35.30 23.53 -52.55
N ALA A 6 35.67 22.40 -53.11
CA ALA A 6 34.96 21.13 -52.87
C ALA A 6 35.12 20.63 -51.42
N LYS A 7 36.29 20.78 -50.79
CA LYS A 7 36.50 20.47 -49.36
C LYS A 7 35.74 21.42 -48.44
N LEU A 8 35.65 22.72 -48.74
CA LEU A 8 34.87 23.69 -48.01
C LEU A 8 33.35 23.48 -48.15
N GLN A 9 32.87 23.11 -49.33
CA GLN A 9 31.47 22.73 -49.54
C GLN A 9 31.11 21.44 -48.78
N ASN A 10 31.98 20.42 -48.80
CA ASN A 10 31.78 19.17 -48.05
C ASN A 10 31.84 19.40 -46.51
N PHE A 11 32.69 20.32 -46.05
CA PHE A 11 32.77 20.70 -44.64
C PHE A 11 31.51 21.47 -44.19
N ARG A 12 31.04 22.43 -45.01
CA ARG A 12 29.78 23.15 -44.75
C ARG A 12 28.57 22.21 -44.79
N PHE A 13 28.49 21.29 -45.73
CA PHE A 13 27.42 20.32 -45.82
C PHE A 13 27.38 19.40 -44.59
N LYS A 14 28.53 18.87 -44.16
CA LYS A 14 28.63 18.03 -42.96
C LYS A 14 28.27 18.82 -41.68
N GLY A 15 28.70 20.09 -41.58
CA GLY A 15 28.37 20.96 -40.49
C GLY A 15 26.87 21.27 -40.46
N THR A 16 26.26 21.61 -41.59
CA THR A 16 24.82 21.85 -41.70
C THR A 16 24.01 20.59 -41.36
N LEU A 17 24.43 19.41 -41.84
CA LEU A 17 23.78 18.14 -41.53
C LEU A 17 23.85 17.85 -40.02
N MET A 18 24.99 18.09 -39.38
CA MET A 18 25.16 17.89 -37.93
C MET A 18 24.26 18.84 -37.13
N ILE A 19 24.14 20.09 -37.56
CA ILE A 19 23.22 21.06 -36.93
C ILE A 19 21.77 20.61 -37.07
N VAL A 20 21.37 20.15 -38.27
CA VAL A 20 20.01 19.62 -38.48
C VAL A 20 19.72 18.40 -37.60
N LEU A 21 20.70 17.48 -37.49
CA LEU A 21 20.54 16.30 -36.59
C LEU A 21 20.44 16.67 -35.12
N VAL A 22 21.21 17.67 -34.67
CA VAL A 22 21.12 18.17 -33.27
C VAL A 22 19.77 18.84 -33.05
N PHE A 23 19.28 19.66 -33.99
CA PHE A 23 17.94 20.26 -33.86
C PHE A 23 16.83 19.20 -33.92
N ALA A 24 16.94 18.19 -34.75
CA ALA A 24 15.98 17.08 -34.79
C ALA A 24 16.00 16.29 -33.47
N LEU A 25 17.17 16.04 -32.89
CA LEU A 25 17.30 15.38 -31.60
C LEU A 25 16.67 16.21 -30.47
N ILE A 26 16.97 17.52 -30.42
CA ILE A 26 16.37 18.44 -29.44
C ILE A 26 14.84 18.51 -29.62
N ALA A 27 14.35 18.62 -30.88
CA ALA A 27 12.93 18.63 -31.17
C ALA A 27 12.26 17.30 -30.76
N THR A 28 12.92 16.17 -30.95
CA THR A 28 12.43 14.86 -30.51
C THR A 28 12.39 14.77 -28.98
N ILE A 29 13.41 15.25 -28.27
CA ILE A 29 13.44 15.28 -26.79
C ILE A 29 12.32 16.19 -26.28
N LEU A 30 12.18 17.40 -26.84
CA LEU A 30 11.10 18.34 -26.48
C LEU A 30 9.71 17.76 -26.81
N PHE A 31 9.56 17.04 -27.92
CA PHE A 31 8.32 16.38 -28.27
C PHE A 31 7.99 15.26 -27.28
N ILE A 32 8.98 14.47 -26.85
CA ILE A 32 8.82 13.43 -25.82
C ILE A 32 8.43 14.06 -24.47
N GLU A 33 9.10 15.16 -24.06
CA GLU A 33 8.76 15.87 -22.85
C GLU A 33 7.37 16.53 -22.89
N LEU A 34 7.04 17.20 -24.00
CA LEU A 34 5.75 17.88 -24.18
C LEU A 34 4.58 16.90 -24.40
N SER A 35 4.83 15.75 -25.00
CA SER A 35 3.80 14.73 -25.23
C SER A 35 3.48 13.92 -23.97
N GLY A 36 4.23 14.09 -22.88
CA GLY A 36 4.05 13.31 -21.65
C GLY A 36 4.28 11.80 -21.86
N VAL A 37 4.89 11.39 -22.99
CA VAL A 37 5.26 9.99 -23.23
C VAL A 37 6.38 9.63 -22.26
N ARG A 38 6.00 9.25 -21.04
CA ARG A 38 6.91 8.50 -20.18
C ARG A 38 7.15 7.15 -20.85
N TYR A 39 8.40 6.69 -20.89
CA TYR A 39 8.72 5.32 -21.27
C TYR A 39 7.92 4.39 -20.34
N ARG A 40 6.79 3.90 -20.82
CA ARG A 40 6.06 2.82 -20.15
C ARG A 40 6.92 1.58 -20.36
N TYR A 41 7.51 1.11 -19.29
CA TYR A 41 8.05 -0.24 -19.33
C TYR A 41 6.90 -1.18 -19.65
N ALA A 42 7.05 -2.04 -20.65
CA ALA A 42 6.07 -3.07 -20.91
C ALA A 42 5.89 -3.89 -19.61
N GLN A 43 4.73 -3.74 -18.98
CA GLN A 43 4.40 -4.56 -17.83
C GLN A 43 4.09 -5.98 -18.33
N LYS A 44 4.54 -6.97 -17.57
CA LYS A 44 4.10 -8.34 -17.79
C LYS A 44 2.62 -8.41 -17.47
N GLU A 45 1.84 -8.96 -18.36
CA GLU A 45 0.45 -9.29 -18.09
C GLU A 45 0.37 -10.29 -16.93
N ILE A 46 -0.53 -10.03 -15.98
CA ILE A 46 -0.72 -10.82 -14.80
C ILE A 46 -2.20 -11.19 -14.67
N THR A 47 -2.47 -12.47 -14.45
CA THR A 47 -3.83 -13.01 -14.36
C THR A 47 -4.00 -13.80 -13.07
N LEU A 48 -5.25 -14.00 -12.64
CA LEU A 48 -5.57 -14.82 -11.48
C LEU A 48 -4.95 -16.21 -11.61
N LEU A 49 -4.46 -16.74 -10.50
CA LEU A 49 -3.90 -18.09 -10.44
C LEU A 49 -5.03 -19.14 -10.58
N PRO A 50 -4.76 -20.25 -11.24
CA PRO A 50 -5.69 -21.39 -11.21
C PRO A 50 -5.81 -21.93 -9.78
N GLU A 51 -6.98 -22.48 -9.44
CA GLU A 51 -7.34 -22.87 -8.06
C GLU A 51 -6.31 -23.82 -7.42
N GLU A 52 -5.77 -24.76 -8.19
CA GLU A 52 -4.76 -25.71 -7.72
C GLU A 52 -3.38 -25.08 -7.39
N LYS A 53 -3.18 -23.80 -7.71
CA LYS A 53 -1.96 -23.03 -7.42
C LYS A 53 -2.15 -22.03 -6.26
N ILE A 54 -3.34 -21.98 -5.69
CA ILE A 54 -3.61 -21.11 -4.55
C ILE A 54 -2.89 -21.64 -3.31
N VAL A 55 -2.10 -20.75 -2.69
CA VAL A 55 -1.43 -20.99 -1.41
C VAL A 55 -1.70 -19.80 -0.52
N THR A 56 -2.22 -20.03 0.66
CA THR A 56 -2.51 -18.97 1.64
C THR A 56 -1.22 -18.46 2.32
N LYS A 57 -1.26 -17.26 2.88
CA LYS A 57 -0.11 -16.71 3.64
C LYS A 57 0.34 -17.63 4.78
N THR A 58 -0.60 -18.22 5.50
CA THR A 58 -0.33 -19.13 6.62
C THR A 58 0.38 -20.40 6.16
N GLU A 59 -0.06 -20.98 5.05
CA GLU A 59 0.59 -22.15 4.45
C GLU A 59 2.02 -21.82 4.01
N ALA A 60 2.22 -20.70 3.33
CA ALA A 60 3.53 -20.24 2.89
C ALA A 60 4.47 -20.00 4.09
N LEU A 61 3.99 -19.36 5.15
CA LEU A 61 4.78 -19.06 6.36
C LEU A 61 5.20 -20.35 7.11
N SER A 62 4.41 -21.40 7.05
CA SER A 62 4.69 -22.68 7.75
C SER A 62 6.03 -23.31 7.36
N ALA A 63 6.54 -23.01 6.16
CA ALA A 63 7.81 -23.50 5.63
C ALA A 63 9.01 -22.62 6.01
N VAL A 64 8.79 -21.46 6.68
CA VAL A 64 9.82 -20.50 7.02
C VAL A 64 10.43 -20.81 8.41
N LYS A 65 11.77 -20.73 8.50
CA LYS A 65 12.48 -20.92 9.77
C LYS A 65 12.11 -19.84 10.78
N LYS A 66 11.85 -20.25 12.02
CA LYS A 66 11.50 -19.34 13.12
C LYS A 66 12.76 -18.73 13.73
N GLU A 67 13.10 -17.52 13.32
CA GLU A 67 14.33 -16.81 13.72
C GLU A 67 14.06 -15.58 14.59
N ILE A 68 12.80 -15.21 14.79
CA ILE A 68 12.37 -14.06 15.57
C ILE A 68 11.64 -14.52 16.83
N LEU A 69 12.02 -13.99 17.99
CA LEU A 69 11.27 -14.11 19.24
C LEU A 69 10.50 -12.82 19.48
N VAL A 70 9.18 -12.89 19.60
CA VAL A 70 8.31 -11.76 19.97
C VAL A 70 7.89 -11.91 21.43
N ILE A 71 8.24 -10.92 22.26
CA ILE A 71 7.90 -10.90 23.69
C ILE A 71 6.83 -9.84 23.92
N TYR A 72 5.67 -10.28 24.41
CA TYR A 72 4.52 -9.42 24.67
C TYR A 72 3.77 -9.89 25.93
N SER A 73 2.71 -9.18 26.34
CA SER A 73 1.83 -9.60 27.44
C SER A 73 0.38 -9.18 27.22
N THR A 74 -0.54 -10.11 27.39
CA THR A 74 -1.98 -9.83 27.45
C THR A 74 -2.42 -9.13 28.75
N ALA A 75 -1.54 -9.02 29.73
CA ALA A 75 -1.76 -8.26 30.97
C ALA A 75 -1.37 -6.78 30.85
N ASP A 76 -0.66 -6.39 29.80
CA ASP A 76 -0.33 -5.00 29.48
C ASP A 76 -1.12 -4.54 28.25
N LYS A 77 -1.85 -3.40 28.38
CA LYS A 77 -2.74 -2.92 27.34
C LYS A 77 -2.00 -2.57 26.04
N ALA A 78 -0.94 -1.77 26.12
CA ALA A 78 -0.17 -1.33 24.96
C ALA A 78 0.45 -2.52 24.22
N SER A 79 1.03 -3.45 24.96
CA SER A 79 1.61 -4.69 24.42
C SER A 79 0.56 -5.59 23.75
N SER A 80 -0.62 -5.72 24.38
CA SER A 80 -1.74 -6.51 23.87
C SER A 80 -2.34 -5.93 22.58
N GLU A 81 -2.39 -4.62 22.44
CA GLU A 81 -2.86 -3.91 21.24
C GLU A 81 -1.80 -3.92 20.12
N ALA A 82 -0.52 -3.87 20.46
CA ALA A 82 0.57 -3.91 19.51
C ALA A 82 0.78 -5.30 18.87
N TYR A 83 0.63 -6.37 19.64
CA TYR A 83 0.96 -7.72 19.17
C TYR A 83 0.22 -8.13 17.88
N PRO A 84 -1.09 -7.93 17.71
CA PRO A 84 -1.79 -8.26 16.46
C PRO A 84 -1.21 -7.54 15.23
N GLN A 85 -0.76 -6.29 15.37
CA GLN A 85 -0.15 -5.55 14.27
C GLN A 85 1.18 -6.18 13.85
N PHE A 86 1.98 -6.62 14.82
CA PHE A 86 3.24 -7.33 14.56
C PHE A 86 3.03 -8.73 14.02
N GLU A 87 2.00 -9.45 14.44
CA GLU A 87 1.65 -10.78 13.92
C GLU A 87 1.32 -10.70 12.42
N VAL A 88 0.48 -9.73 12.02
CA VAL A 88 0.15 -9.51 10.59
C VAL A 88 1.40 -9.07 9.82
N MET A 89 2.14 -8.07 10.31
CA MET A 89 3.35 -7.58 9.65
C MET A 89 4.38 -8.69 9.42
N LEU A 90 4.69 -9.50 10.43
CA LEU A 90 5.65 -10.59 10.31
C LEU A 90 5.17 -11.70 9.37
N THR A 91 3.86 -11.96 9.35
CA THR A 91 3.22 -12.88 8.40
C THR A 91 3.37 -12.39 6.97
N ASP A 92 3.10 -11.13 6.72
CA ASP A 92 3.20 -10.51 5.39
C ASP A 92 4.64 -10.39 4.91
N MET A 93 5.58 -10.07 5.80
CA MET A 93 7.02 -10.09 5.51
C MET A 93 7.59 -11.51 5.37
N LYS A 94 6.81 -12.56 5.58
CA LYS A 94 7.26 -13.97 5.63
C LYS A 94 8.44 -14.17 6.60
N LYS A 95 8.32 -13.59 7.79
CA LYS A 95 9.29 -13.72 8.89
C LYS A 95 8.80 -14.74 9.91
N GLY A 96 9.43 -15.91 9.93
CA GLY A 96 9.13 -16.96 10.90
C GLY A 96 9.43 -16.51 12.33
N ASN A 97 8.45 -16.60 13.22
CA ASN A 97 8.56 -16.13 14.59
C ASN A 97 7.96 -17.10 15.61
N VAL A 98 8.34 -16.87 16.88
CA VAL A 98 7.69 -17.45 18.07
C VAL A 98 7.26 -16.29 18.95
N ALA A 99 5.99 -16.23 19.31
CA ALA A 99 5.45 -15.22 20.21
C ALA A 99 5.24 -15.79 21.62
N ILE A 100 5.67 -15.07 22.65
CA ILE A 100 5.57 -15.46 24.04
C ILE A 100 4.80 -14.39 24.82
N ASP A 101 3.68 -14.81 25.39
CA ASP A 101 2.89 -14.01 26.31
C ASP A 101 3.42 -14.15 27.74
N LEU A 102 4.03 -13.10 28.28
CA LEU A 102 4.60 -13.09 29.63
C LEU A 102 3.57 -13.19 30.76
N ALA A 103 2.28 -12.94 30.47
CA ALA A 103 1.21 -13.22 31.43
C ALA A 103 1.01 -14.73 31.66
N LYS A 104 1.49 -15.58 30.76
CA LYS A 104 1.27 -17.03 30.78
C LYS A 104 2.56 -17.85 30.88
N ASN A 105 3.66 -17.34 30.31
CA ASN A 105 4.89 -18.10 30.14
C ASN A 105 6.11 -17.22 30.46
N PRO A 106 7.16 -17.76 31.05
CA PRO A 106 8.45 -17.06 31.19
C PRO A 106 9.13 -16.90 29.83
N ILE A 107 10.11 -15.99 29.75
CA ILE A 107 10.98 -15.85 28.59
C ILE A 107 11.74 -17.17 28.39
N PRO A 108 11.68 -17.79 27.17
CA PRO A 108 12.40 -19.02 26.87
C PRO A 108 13.91 -18.74 26.69
N GLU A 109 14.71 -19.79 26.51
CA GLU A 109 16.07 -19.64 25.97
C GLU A 109 16.02 -18.94 24.61
N PHE A 110 16.79 -17.87 24.43
CA PHE A 110 16.69 -17.00 23.25
C PHE A 110 17.94 -16.98 22.36
N LYS A 111 18.98 -17.73 22.71
CA LYS A 111 20.25 -17.75 21.96
C LYS A 111 20.18 -18.30 20.55
N ASP A 112 19.14 -19.08 20.25
CA ASP A 112 18.89 -19.66 18.93
C ASP A 112 18.12 -18.73 17.99
N TYR A 113 17.62 -17.60 18.50
CA TYR A 113 16.98 -16.58 17.69
C TYR A 113 18.00 -15.56 17.16
N SER A 114 17.68 -14.92 16.05
CA SER A 114 18.50 -13.84 15.46
C SER A 114 18.06 -12.46 15.91
N ILE A 115 16.75 -12.32 16.20
CA ILE A 115 16.13 -11.05 16.59
C ILE A 115 15.15 -11.30 17.73
N ILE A 116 15.13 -10.41 18.73
CA ILE A 116 14.10 -10.32 19.75
C ILE A 116 13.33 -9.01 19.53
N ILE A 117 11.99 -9.09 19.40
CA ILE A 117 11.09 -7.94 19.39
C ILE A 117 10.44 -7.83 20.77
N ILE A 118 10.58 -6.68 21.43
CA ILE A 118 10.07 -6.43 22.77
C ILE A 118 8.93 -5.41 22.68
N LEU A 119 7.67 -5.89 22.80
CA LEU A 119 6.46 -5.10 22.63
C LEU A 119 5.99 -4.50 23.99
N PHE A 120 6.83 -3.71 24.62
CA PHE A 120 6.50 -3.04 25.88
C PHE A 120 6.98 -1.59 25.89
N THR A 121 6.16 -0.71 26.45
CA THR A 121 6.61 0.61 26.90
C THR A 121 7.27 0.51 28.27
N ASP A 122 6.68 -0.24 29.20
CA ASP A 122 7.22 -0.49 30.54
C ASP A 122 8.07 -1.78 30.59
N LEU A 123 9.39 -1.63 30.61
CA LEU A 123 10.32 -2.76 30.69
C LEU A 123 10.30 -3.52 32.01
N SER A 124 9.54 -3.07 33.02
CA SER A 124 9.36 -3.84 34.27
C SER A 124 8.63 -5.17 34.05
N PHE A 125 7.84 -5.29 32.99
CA PHE A 125 7.23 -6.56 32.56
C PHE A 125 8.27 -7.60 32.12
N VAL A 126 9.36 -7.16 31.47
CA VAL A 126 10.49 -8.02 31.12
C VAL A 126 11.36 -8.30 32.36
N GLY A 127 11.56 -7.29 33.20
CA GLY A 127 12.31 -7.38 34.45
C GLY A 127 13.80 -7.62 34.25
N ALA A 128 14.40 -8.36 35.19
CA ALA A 128 15.86 -8.62 35.19
C ALA A 128 16.40 -9.28 33.90
N PRO A 129 15.69 -10.18 33.20
CA PRO A 129 16.13 -10.76 31.94
C PRO A 129 16.52 -9.75 30.86
N ILE A 130 16.09 -8.49 30.92
CA ILE A 130 16.50 -7.45 29.96
C ILE A 130 18.02 -7.27 29.92
N ILE A 131 18.73 -7.49 31.06
CA ILE A 131 20.19 -7.39 31.13
C ILE A 131 20.84 -8.55 30.39
N ASP A 132 20.30 -9.78 30.53
CA ASP A 132 20.82 -10.96 29.84
C ASP A 132 20.60 -10.86 28.33
N ILE A 133 19.46 -10.29 27.90
CA ILE A 133 19.19 -9.98 26.51
C ILE A 133 20.21 -8.95 25.96
N CYS A 134 20.51 -7.89 26.71
CA CYS A 134 21.56 -6.95 26.32
C CYS A 134 22.96 -7.57 26.25
N ASN A 135 23.28 -8.46 27.17
CA ASN A 135 24.59 -9.19 27.15
C ASN A 135 24.65 -10.11 25.91
N TRP A 136 23.55 -10.79 25.54
CA TRP A 136 23.46 -11.58 24.33
C TRP A 136 23.67 -10.73 23.05
N VAL A 137 23.13 -9.51 23.01
CA VAL A 137 23.43 -8.58 21.91
C VAL A 137 24.91 -8.27 21.82
N HIS A 138 25.54 -7.97 22.97
CA HIS A 138 26.96 -7.58 23.03
C HIS A 138 27.91 -8.74 22.68
N ASP A 139 27.70 -9.90 23.30
CA ASP A 139 28.67 -11.00 23.31
C ASP A 139 28.46 -11.99 22.17
N ASP A 140 27.17 -12.28 21.82
CA ASP A 140 26.80 -13.32 20.86
C ASP A 140 26.34 -12.74 19.50
N GLY A 141 26.14 -11.42 19.39
CA GLY A 141 25.72 -10.77 18.15
C GLY A 141 24.24 -10.85 17.87
N GLY A 142 23.41 -11.05 18.91
CA GLY A 142 21.97 -10.96 18.79
C GLY A 142 21.48 -9.55 18.48
N ASN A 143 20.24 -9.43 18.08
CA ASN A 143 19.63 -8.14 17.73
C ASN A 143 18.33 -7.94 18.50
N VAL A 144 18.04 -6.70 18.91
CA VAL A 144 16.82 -6.37 19.63
C VAL A 144 16.10 -5.19 18.99
N TYR A 145 14.80 -5.33 18.81
CA TYR A 145 13.92 -4.29 18.34
C TYR A 145 12.95 -3.85 19.43
N PHE A 146 12.98 -2.56 19.77
CA PHE A 146 12.00 -1.89 20.62
C PHE A 146 11.11 -1.02 19.71
N PRO A 147 9.92 -1.46 19.35
CA PRO A 147 9.07 -0.73 18.41
C PRO A 147 8.17 0.33 19.06
N LEU A 148 8.14 0.42 20.38
CA LEU A 148 7.33 1.36 21.15
C LEU A 148 8.24 2.25 22.01
N THR A 149 7.78 3.46 22.32
CA THR A 149 8.45 4.35 23.28
C THR A 149 8.74 3.60 24.59
N ILE A 150 9.97 3.69 25.06
CA ILE A 150 10.39 3.05 26.31
C ILE A 150 10.19 4.03 27.47
N ASP A 151 9.30 3.69 28.40
CA ASP A 151 9.02 4.48 29.59
C ASP A 151 10.22 4.53 30.55
N LYS A 152 10.35 5.64 31.27
CA LYS A 152 11.43 5.85 32.21
C LYS A 152 11.17 5.10 33.51
N ASN A 153 11.95 4.06 33.77
CA ASN A 153 11.94 3.29 35.01
C ASN A 153 13.33 2.74 35.34
N ALA A 154 13.48 1.96 36.41
CA ALA A 154 14.77 1.39 36.81
C ALA A 154 15.36 0.44 35.76
N TYR A 155 14.53 -0.32 35.04
CA TYR A 155 14.99 -1.26 34.02
C TYR A 155 15.41 -0.55 32.74
N SER A 156 14.65 0.45 32.28
CA SER A 156 15.06 1.26 31.13
C SER A 156 16.33 2.06 31.42
N ALA A 157 16.46 2.66 32.61
CA ALA A 157 17.67 3.38 33.03
C ALA A 157 18.91 2.49 33.02
N ALA A 158 18.79 1.19 33.35
CA ALA A 158 19.90 0.23 33.33
C ALA A 158 20.42 -0.08 31.92
N ILE A 159 19.63 0.18 30.86
CA ILE A 159 20.00 -0.15 29.49
C ILE A 159 20.14 1.09 28.57
N GLU A 160 19.82 2.30 29.02
CA GLU A 160 19.84 3.52 28.20
C GLU A 160 21.13 3.67 27.38
N ASN A 161 22.29 3.59 28.06
CA ASN A 161 23.58 3.70 27.37
C ASN A 161 23.83 2.58 26.34
N ARG A 162 23.22 1.40 26.52
CA ARG A 162 23.38 0.24 25.63
C ARG A 162 22.58 0.42 24.36
N ILE A 163 21.43 1.10 24.45
CA ILE A 163 20.56 1.44 23.32
C ILE A 163 20.87 2.82 22.71
N GLY A 164 22.01 3.43 23.12
CA GLY A 164 22.54 4.66 22.55
C GLY A 164 22.05 5.94 23.18
N ILE A 165 21.29 5.92 24.28
CA ILE A 165 20.79 7.10 24.98
C ILE A 165 21.85 7.57 26.00
N GLU A 166 22.37 8.80 25.82
CA GLU A 166 23.30 9.46 26.76
C GLU A 166 22.57 10.27 27.83
N ALA A 167 21.47 10.89 27.45
CA ALA A 167 20.59 11.64 28.34
C ALA A 167 19.14 11.53 27.91
N SER A 168 18.23 11.60 28.87
CA SER A 168 16.79 11.57 28.60
C SER A 168 16.02 12.48 29.55
N ASN A 169 15.02 13.18 29.01
CA ASN A 169 14.12 14.07 29.73
C ASN A 169 12.65 13.60 29.62
N ASP A 170 11.73 14.47 29.97
CA ASP A 170 10.29 14.22 29.84
C ASP A 170 9.86 14.08 28.38
N ASN A 171 8.68 13.53 28.17
CA ASN A 171 8.10 13.40 26.85
C ASN A 171 7.71 14.77 26.26
N THR A 172 7.80 14.86 24.93
CA THR A 172 7.25 15.98 24.13
C THR A 172 6.10 15.47 23.28
N PHE A 173 5.13 16.33 22.98
CA PHE A 173 4.09 15.99 22.00
C PHE A 173 4.70 15.74 20.62
N LEU A 174 4.04 14.89 19.87
CA LEU A 174 4.46 14.49 18.54
C LEU A 174 3.45 14.97 17.50
N ASP A 175 3.75 16.08 16.84
CA ASP A 175 2.86 16.66 15.82
C ASP A 175 3.16 16.13 14.41
N SER A 176 4.40 15.75 14.15
CA SER A 176 4.79 15.19 12.85
C SER A 176 6.07 14.35 12.94
N ILE A 177 6.27 13.48 11.95
CA ILE A 177 7.44 12.63 11.79
C ILE A 177 8.21 13.07 10.55
N TYR A 178 9.40 13.63 10.71
CA TYR A 178 10.36 13.82 9.65
C TYR A 178 11.11 12.52 9.38
N ILE A 179 11.07 12.05 8.15
CA ILE A 179 11.72 10.80 7.70
C ILE A 179 12.92 11.17 6.84
N ASN A 180 14.09 10.62 7.15
CA ASN A 180 15.27 10.80 6.30
C ASN A 180 15.03 10.23 4.90
N ASP A 181 15.59 10.88 3.89
CA ASP A 181 15.44 10.52 2.47
C ASP A 181 16.07 9.17 2.11
N ASP A 182 17.02 8.68 2.91
CA ASP A 182 17.72 7.40 2.72
C ASP A 182 17.13 6.22 3.51
N PHE A 183 16.05 6.45 4.29
CA PHE A 183 15.50 5.42 5.18
C PHE A 183 14.41 4.59 4.51
N MET A 184 13.35 5.22 4.03
CA MET A 184 12.17 4.56 3.46
C MET A 184 11.55 5.40 2.34
N LEU A 185 10.69 4.77 1.55
CA LEU A 185 9.99 5.44 0.45
C LEU A 185 9.13 6.59 0.96
N GLY A 186 9.09 7.67 0.21
CA GLY A 186 8.40 8.89 0.63
C GLY A 186 9.20 9.75 1.61
N GLY A 187 10.42 9.37 2.02
CA GLY A 187 11.28 10.14 2.91
C GLY A 187 11.71 11.49 2.35
N GLY A 188 12.48 12.25 3.14
CA GLY A 188 12.94 13.62 2.83
C GLY A 188 11.93 14.71 3.20
N LYS A 189 10.86 14.38 3.91
CA LYS A 189 9.84 15.34 4.37
C LYS A 189 9.19 14.89 5.69
N SER A 190 8.38 15.80 6.26
CA SER A 190 7.57 15.50 7.45
C SER A 190 6.15 15.06 7.05
N TYR A 191 5.58 14.18 7.87
CA TYR A 191 4.20 13.71 7.80
C TYR A 191 3.52 14.05 9.12
N ALA A 192 2.34 14.63 9.06
CA ALA A 192 1.58 14.98 10.25
C ALA A 192 1.12 13.73 11.00
N VAL A 193 1.10 13.81 12.32
CA VAL A 193 0.51 12.83 13.22
C VAL A 193 -0.86 13.33 13.63
N THR A 194 -1.88 12.53 13.46
CA THR A 194 -3.28 12.93 13.70
C THR A 194 -3.76 12.65 15.13
N ASP A 195 -3.05 11.79 15.87
CA ASP A 195 -3.31 11.58 17.29
C ASP A 195 -2.73 12.73 18.14
N GLY A 196 -3.57 13.63 18.60
CA GLY A 196 -3.17 14.80 19.39
C GLY A 196 -2.63 14.48 20.79
N TYR A 197 -2.63 13.22 21.21
CA TYR A 197 -2.08 12.76 22.49
C TYR A 197 -0.77 11.99 22.33
N GLU A 198 -0.33 11.76 21.10
CA GLU A 198 0.91 11.03 20.86
C GLU A 198 2.12 11.81 21.36
N SER A 199 3.10 11.09 21.89
CA SER A 199 4.30 11.71 22.46
C SER A 199 5.55 10.84 22.26
N ALA A 200 6.68 11.52 22.19
CA ALA A 200 7.99 10.91 22.14
C ALA A 200 8.81 11.30 23.36
N ARG A 201 9.63 10.39 23.84
CA ARG A 201 10.60 10.67 24.90
C ARG A 201 11.73 11.55 24.35
N THR A 202 12.02 12.68 25.01
CA THR A 202 13.14 13.53 24.64
C THR A 202 14.46 12.85 25.02
N VAL A 203 15.29 12.53 24.02
CA VAL A 203 16.55 11.81 24.20
C VAL A 203 17.71 12.49 23.48
N GLU A 204 18.90 12.41 24.08
CA GLU A 204 20.17 12.72 23.44
C GLU A 204 20.90 11.40 23.17
N LEU A 205 21.29 11.18 21.91
CA LEU A 205 21.89 9.94 21.47
C LEU A 205 23.40 10.07 21.28
N ASN A 206 24.12 8.99 21.54
CA ASN A 206 25.56 8.90 21.28
C ASN A 206 25.85 8.92 19.77
N PRO A 207 26.40 9.99 19.21
CA PRO A 207 26.59 10.12 17.76
C PRO A 207 27.66 9.16 17.19
N LYS A 208 28.43 8.48 18.04
CA LYS A 208 29.48 7.55 17.60
C LYS A 208 28.94 6.14 17.34
N THR A 209 27.85 5.78 18.00
CA THR A 209 27.29 4.42 17.95
C THR A 209 25.90 4.37 17.35
N THR A 210 25.22 5.54 17.19
CA THR A 210 23.84 5.61 16.71
C THR A 210 23.72 6.25 15.33
N LYS A 211 22.78 5.74 14.54
CA LYS A 211 22.29 6.36 13.30
C LYS A 211 20.79 6.61 13.42
N VAL A 212 20.36 7.85 13.19
CA VAL A 212 18.96 8.27 13.29
C VAL A 212 18.33 8.27 11.90
N TYR A 213 17.13 7.74 11.80
CA TYR A 213 16.36 7.58 10.58
C TYR A 213 15.10 8.45 10.50
N ALA A 214 14.50 8.77 11.66
CA ALA A 214 13.34 9.67 11.74
C ALA A 214 13.43 10.56 12.98
N ARG A 215 12.80 11.73 12.91
CA ARG A 215 12.80 12.74 13.98
C ARG A 215 11.42 13.39 14.10
N GLU A 216 11.14 13.96 15.25
CA GLU A 216 9.97 14.81 15.47
C GLU A 216 10.14 16.10 14.64
N GLY A 217 9.04 16.59 14.05
CA GLY A 217 8.95 17.87 13.37
C GLY A 217 9.83 17.99 12.13
N ASP A 218 11.13 18.18 12.32
CA ASP A 218 12.10 18.38 11.26
C ASP A 218 13.41 17.59 11.49
N LYS A 219 14.39 17.80 10.62
CA LYS A 219 15.70 17.12 10.69
C LYS A 219 16.52 17.40 11.95
N ASN A 220 16.12 18.31 12.81
CA ASN A 220 16.80 18.68 14.05
C ASN A 220 15.98 18.28 15.29
N GLY A 221 14.78 17.74 15.11
CA GLY A 221 13.88 17.37 16.20
C GLY A 221 14.34 16.15 17.00
N VAL A 222 13.53 15.76 17.97
CA VAL A 222 13.79 14.60 18.83
C VAL A 222 13.92 13.31 17.99
N PRO A 223 14.92 12.47 18.23
CA PRO A 223 15.04 11.19 17.55
C PRO A 223 13.83 10.28 17.79
N LEU A 224 13.25 9.76 16.70
CA LEU A 224 12.10 8.86 16.74
C LEU A 224 12.44 7.43 16.31
N ILE A 225 13.32 7.28 15.31
CA ILE A 225 13.79 5.95 14.89
C ILE A 225 15.31 5.99 14.77
N TRP A 226 15.98 5.07 15.48
CA TRP A 226 17.42 4.95 15.36
C TRP A 226 17.90 3.51 15.52
N GLU A 227 19.09 3.22 15.01
CA GLU A 227 19.85 2.02 15.33
C GLU A 227 21.09 2.36 16.18
N THR A 228 21.49 1.43 17.02
CA THR A 228 22.70 1.53 17.84
C THR A 228 23.49 0.23 17.77
N SER A 229 24.77 0.30 17.39
CA SER A 229 25.69 -0.82 17.48
C SER A 229 26.11 -1.04 18.93
N TYR A 230 26.02 -2.29 19.42
CA TYR A 230 26.42 -2.66 20.77
C TYR A 230 27.14 -4.01 20.79
N GLY A 231 28.45 -3.99 20.97
CA GLY A 231 29.28 -5.19 20.86
C GLY A 231 29.24 -5.79 19.45
N LYS A 232 28.80 -7.04 19.35
CA LYS A 232 28.66 -7.75 18.06
C LYS A 232 27.31 -7.60 17.39
N GLY A 233 26.30 -7.11 18.10
CA GLY A 233 24.94 -6.95 17.62
C GLY A 233 24.47 -5.50 17.61
N LYS A 234 23.16 -5.29 17.45
CA LYS A 234 22.57 -3.96 17.41
C LYS A 234 21.19 -3.90 18.04
N PHE A 235 20.81 -2.70 18.41
CA PHE A 235 19.45 -2.33 18.78
C PHE A 235 18.83 -1.45 17.68
N VAL A 236 17.53 -1.61 17.42
CA VAL A 236 16.70 -0.65 16.70
C VAL A 236 15.61 -0.21 17.67
N VAL A 237 15.36 1.09 17.72
CA VAL A 237 14.40 1.69 18.65
C VAL A 237 13.48 2.63 17.88
N ASN A 238 12.17 2.45 18.08
CA ASN A 238 11.16 3.43 17.73
C ASN A 238 10.70 4.13 19.03
N ASN A 239 10.61 5.44 19.00
CA ASN A 239 10.32 6.30 20.14
C ASN A 239 8.99 7.04 19.89
N PHE A 240 7.95 6.29 19.61
CA PHE A 240 6.56 6.71 19.50
C PHE A 240 5.63 5.54 19.87
N GLY A 241 4.41 5.85 20.32
CA GLY A 241 3.47 4.85 20.83
C GLY A 241 2.47 4.34 19.79
N MET A 242 2.33 5.03 18.67
CA MET A 242 1.36 4.65 17.61
C MET A 242 1.66 3.25 17.08
N CYS A 243 0.69 2.36 17.19
CA CYS A 243 0.84 0.97 16.75
C CYS A 243 -0.46 0.44 16.15
N ASP A 244 -0.88 1.01 15.04
CA ASP A 244 -2.01 0.57 14.24
C ASP A 244 -1.60 0.26 12.79
N LYS A 245 -2.58 -0.07 11.95
CA LYS A 245 -2.35 -0.42 10.53
C LYS A 245 -1.62 0.66 9.74
N ALA A 246 -1.88 1.93 10.02
CA ALA A 246 -1.30 3.06 9.31
C ALA A 246 0.22 3.17 9.50
N TYR A 247 0.78 2.51 10.52
CA TYR A 247 2.21 2.60 10.85
C TYR A 247 3.01 1.33 10.58
N ARG A 248 2.41 0.25 10.07
CA ARG A 248 3.11 -1.03 9.81
C ARG A 248 4.33 -0.89 8.91
N GLY A 249 4.32 0.03 7.95
CA GLY A 249 5.46 0.30 7.08
C GLY A 249 6.68 0.84 7.81
N PHE A 250 6.51 1.59 8.90
CA PHE A 250 7.62 2.02 9.76
C PHE A 250 8.25 0.84 10.50
N PHE A 251 7.42 -0.06 11.00
CA PHE A 251 7.91 -1.26 11.71
C PHE A 251 8.61 -2.22 10.75
N ALA A 252 8.09 -2.39 9.54
CA ALA A 252 8.73 -3.18 8.49
C ALA A 252 10.07 -2.57 8.05
N ALA A 253 10.13 -1.24 7.84
CA ALA A 253 11.36 -0.53 7.52
C ALA A 253 12.39 -0.64 8.64
N SER A 254 11.99 -0.48 9.92
CA SER A 254 12.85 -0.65 11.08
C SER A 254 13.37 -2.08 11.22
N LEU A 255 12.51 -3.09 11.06
CA LEU A 255 12.90 -4.50 11.08
C LEU A 255 13.87 -4.84 9.95
N SER A 256 13.76 -4.17 8.80
CA SER A 256 14.66 -4.36 7.66
C SER A 256 16.10 -3.88 7.88
N LEU A 257 16.38 -3.14 8.97
CA LEU A 257 17.73 -2.70 9.35
C LEU A 257 18.59 -3.82 9.94
N PHE A 258 18.01 -4.97 10.27
CA PHE A 258 18.74 -6.10 10.81
C PHE A 258 19.32 -7.03 9.74
N GLY A 259 20.45 -7.65 10.08
CA GLY A 259 21.22 -8.54 9.20
C GLY A 259 22.02 -7.80 8.12
N ASP A 260 22.96 -8.51 7.47
CA ASP A 260 23.77 -7.94 6.37
C ASP A 260 22.92 -7.52 5.17
N VAL A 261 21.90 -8.33 4.88
CA VAL A 261 20.86 -8.08 3.86
C VAL A 261 19.52 -8.51 4.42
N SER A 262 18.54 -7.64 4.33
CA SER A 262 17.13 -7.94 4.67
C SER A 262 16.30 -8.03 3.39
N ILE A 263 15.42 -9.03 3.29
CA ILE A 263 14.52 -9.24 2.17
C ILE A 263 13.15 -9.66 2.67
N TYR A 264 12.09 -9.14 2.04
CA TYR A 264 10.71 -9.56 2.28
C TYR A 264 9.84 -9.35 1.03
N PRO A 265 8.81 -10.20 0.81
CA PRO A 265 7.95 -10.09 -0.35
C PRO A 265 7.05 -8.87 -0.27
N VAL A 266 6.69 -8.34 -1.44
CA VAL A 266 5.71 -7.26 -1.60
C VAL A 266 4.79 -7.53 -2.78
N ILE A 267 3.62 -6.88 -2.82
CA ILE A 267 2.64 -7.02 -3.90
C ILE A 267 3.13 -6.28 -5.16
N ASN A 268 3.65 -5.08 -4.99
CA ASN A 268 4.05 -4.16 -6.05
C ASN A 268 2.90 -3.89 -7.03
N GLY A 269 1.94 -3.08 -6.63
CA GLY A 269 0.78 -2.76 -7.46
C GLY A 269 0.11 -1.44 -7.08
N SER A 270 -0.49 -0.80 -8.07
CA SER A 270 -1.27 0.43 -7.91
C SER A 270 -2.60 0.29 -8.62
N THR A 271 -3.70 0.51 -7.91
CA THR A 271 -5.06 0.55 -8.44
C THR A 271 -5.74 1.86 -8.12
N PHE A 272 -6.64 2.26 -9.00
CA PHE A 272 -7.52 3.41 -8.83
C PHE A 272 -8.94 2.99 -9.19
N TYR A 273 -9.83 2.98 -8.20
CA TYR A 273 -11.22 2.66 -8.37
C TYR A 273 -12.06 3.91 -8.61
N LEU A 274 -13.08 3.78 -9.45
CA LEU A 274 -14.13 4.75 -9.66
C LEU A 274 -15.42 4.12 -9.16
N ASP A 275 -15.77 4.40 -7.91
CA ASP A 275 -17.00 3.93 -7.30
C ASP A 275 -18.18 4.69 -7.98
N ASP A 276 -19.36 4.07 -8.04
CA ASP A 276 -20.52 4.61 -8.72
C ASP A 276 -20.29 4.97 -10.20
N PHE A 277 -19.47 4.18 -10.91
CA PHE A 277 -19.14 4.48 -12.30
C PHE A 277 -18.79 3.21 -13.12
N PRO A 278 -19.44 2.96 -14.26
CA PRO A 278 -20.54 3.76 -14.83
C PRO A 278 -21.84 3.65 -14.04
N SER A 279 -22.58 4.75 -14.00
CA SER A 279 -23.88 4.85 -13.33
C SER A 279 -24.78 5.86 -14.03
N GLN A 280 -25.99 6.03 -13.53
CA GLN A 280 -26.86 7.13 -13.94
C GLN A 280 -26.25 8.45 -13.47
N ILE A 281 -26.14 9.41 -14.39
CA ILE A 281 -25.65 10.74 -14.06
C ILE A 281 -26.79 11.54 -13.42
N PRO A 282 -26.57 12.19 -12.26
CA PRO A 282 -27.54 13.09 -11.67
C PRO A 282 -27.93 14.21 -12.64
N GLU A 283 -29.22 14.51 -12.74
CA GLU A 283 -29.71 15.62 -13.54
C GLU A 283 -29.75 16.93 -12.74
N GLY A 284 -29.81 18.05 -13.43
CA GLY A 284 -29.94 19.37 -12.83
C GLY A 284 -28.64 20.11 -12.67
N THR A 285 -28.60 20.98 -11.65
CA THR A 285 -27.47 21.87 -11.36
C THR A 285 -27.01 21.68 -9.92
N ASN A 286 -25.70 21.75 -9.70
CA ASN A 286 -25.08 21.83 -8.39
C ASN A 286 -24.44 23.20 -8.22
N GLU A 287 -24.46 23.76 -7.03
CA GLU A 287 -23.98 25.12 -6.77
C GLU A 287 -22.50 25.31 -7.08
N TYR A 288 -21.64 24.33 -6.77
CA TYR A 288 -20.19 24.39 -7.03
C TYR A 288 -19.90 24.30 -8.53
N ILE A 289 -20.60 23.42 -9.24
CA ILE A 289 -20.46 23.27 -10.70
C ILE A 289 -21.00 24.51 -11.44
N ALA A 290 -22.13 25.04 -11.01
CA ALA A 290 -22.68 26.26 -11.58
C ALA A 290 -21.76 27.49 -11.33
N ARG A 291 -21.18 27.60 -10.12
CA ARG A 291 -20.22 28.64 -9.76
C ARG A 291 -18.98 28.62 -10.65
N ASP A 292 -18.38 27.42 -10.83
CA ASP A 292 -17.06 27.29 -11.44
C ASP A 292 -17.11 27.13 -12.97
N PHE A 293 -18.17 26.54 -13.51
CA PHE A 293 -18.27 26.18 -14.92
C PHE A 293 -19.54 26.72 -15.62
N GLY A 294 -20.55 27.16 -14.89
CA GLY A 294 -21.79 27.68 -15.46
C GLY A 294 -22.59 26.65 -16.25
N THR A 295 -22.51 25.36 -15.87
CA THR A 295 -23.09 24.25 -16.61
C THR A 295 -23.92 23.32 -15.72
N THR A 296 -24.57 22.30 -16.32
CA THR A 296 -25.30 21.25 -15.60
C THR A 296 -24.35 20.19 -15.06
N VAL A 297 -24.79 19.36 -14.10
CA VAL A 297 -24.03 18.21 -13.59
C VAL A 297 -23.71 17.23 -14.71
N ARG A 298 -24.69 16.94 -15.58
CA ARG A 298 -24.50 16.04 -16.74
C ARG A 298 -23.41 16.54 -17.69
N ASP A 299 -23.46 17.79 -18.06
CA ASP A 299 -22.47 18.39 -18.97
C ASP A 299 -21.09 18.47 -18.33
N PHE A 300 -21.02 18.71 -17.02
CA PHE A 300 -19.78 18.67 -16.26
C PHE A 300 -19.14 17.27 -16.29
N TYR A 301 -19.91 16.19 -16.01
CA TYR A 301 -19.38 14.83 -16.03
C TYR A 301 -18.85 14.45 -17.41
N ILE A 302 -19.61 14.77 -18.48
CA ILE A 302 -19.26 14.38 -19.85
C ILE A 302 -18.08 15.20 -20.39
N ASN A 303 -18.08 16.52 -20.17
CA ASN A 303 -17.18 17.44 -20.89
C ASN A 303 -15.98 17.91 -20.06
N ILE A 304 -15.98 17.70 -18.73
CA ILE A 304 -14.94 18.21 -17.83
C ILE A 304 -14.36 17.07 -16.98
N TRP A 305 -15.15 16.48 -16.09
CA TRP A 305 -14.69 15.47 -15.15
C TRP A 305 -14.08 14.25 -15.86
N TRP A 306 -14.82 13.62 -16.74
CA TRP A 306 -14.33 12.42 -17.44
C TRP A 306 -13.10 12.69 -18.32
N PRO A 307 -13.05 13.73 -19.15
CA PRO A 307 -11.82 14.10 -19.86
C PRO A 307 -10.63 14.34 -18.94
N ASP A 308 -10.82 15.00 -17.79
CA ASP A 308 -9.76 15.21 -16.81
C ASP A 308 -9.26 13.89 -16.22
N MET A 309 -10.14 12.96 -15.85
CA MET A 309 -9.76 11.62 -15.38
C MET A 309 -8.99 10.84 -16.46
N MET A 310 -9.41 10.92 -17.72
CA MET A 310 -8.68 10.28 -18.83
C MET A 310 -7.32 10.92 -19.07
N ASN A 311 -7.17 12.22 -18.91
CA ASN A 311 -5.90 12.92 -19.00
C ASN A 311 -4.93 12.49 -17.88
N LEU A 312 -5.42 12.30 -16.66
CA LEU A 312 -4.63 11.77 -15.54
C LEU A 312 -4.22 10.31 -15.79
N SER A 313 -5.12 9.48 -16.31
CA SER A 313 -4.81 8.12 -16.74
C SER A 313 -3.67 8.10 -17.78
N ASP A 314 -3.76 8.92 -18.82
CA ASP A 314 -2.71 9.03 -19.84
C ASP A 314 -1.38 9.54 -19.28
N LYS A 315 -1.44 10.54 -18.39
CA LYS A 315 -0.25 11.16 -17.78
C LYS A 315 0.54 10.19 -16.92
N TYR A 316 -0.12 9.38 -16.11
CA TYR A 316 0.53 8.48 -15.14
C TYR A 316 0.49 7.00 -15.53
N GLY A 317 -0.18 6.66 -16.63
CA GLY A 317 -0.36 5.29 -17.08
C GLY A 317 -1.29 4.47 -16.20
N VAL A 318 -2.16 5.13 -15.47
CA VAL A 318 -3.14 4.50 -14.57
C VAL A 318 -4.23 3.79 -15.38
N LYS A 319 -4.64 2.62 -14.88
CA LYS A 319 -5.82 1.89 -15.33
C LYS A 319 -6.90 2.05 -14.26
N TYR A 320 -8.06 2.60 -14.64
CA TYR A 320 -9.16 2.68 -13.69
C TYR A 320 -9.97 1.37 -13.67
N THR A 321 -10.46 1.00 -12.50
CA THR A 321 -11.51 0.00 -12.33
C THR A 321 -12.81 0.73 -11.97
N GLY A 322 -13.76 0.74 -12.89
CA GLY A 322 -15.07 1.34 -12.68
C GLY A 322 -16.02 0.33 -12.05
N LEU A 323 -16.85 0.77 -11.12
CA LEU A 323 -17.76 -0.08 -10.35
C LEU A 323 -19.20 0.27 -10.66
N ALA A 324 -19.82 -0.54 -11.50
CA ALA A 324 -21.16 -0.31 -12.04
C ALA A 324 -22.24 -0.38 -10.96
N ILE A 325 -23.11 0.62 -11.00
CA ILE A 325 -24.35 0.67 -10.23
C ILE A 325 -25.51 0.94 -11.19
N GLU A 326 -26.58 0.14 -11.10
CA GLU A 326 -27.64 0.23 -12.11
C GLU A 326 -28.60 1.39 -11.83
N CYS A 327 -28.99 1.58 -10.57
CA CYS A 327 -29.91 2.63 -10.16
C CYS A 327 -29.67 3.07 -8.70
N TYR A 328 -30.46 4.04 -8.25
CA TYR A 328 -30.40 4.56 -6.86
C TYR A 328 -31.78 4.52 -6.21
N ASP A 329 -32.58 3.51 -6.53
CA ASP A 329 -33.86 3.31 -5.83
C ASP A 329 -33.69 2.65 -4.46
N ASP A 330 -34.78 2.61 -3.68
CA ASP A 330 -34.81 2.02 -2.34
C ASP A 330 -35.43 0.62 -2.30
N ALA A 331 -35.57 -0.06 -3.44
CA ALA A 331 -36.24 -1.36 -3.49
C ALA A 331 -35.40 -2.45 -2.82
N ILE A 332 -35.97 -3.10 -1.82
CA ILE A 332 -35.31 -4.18 -1.05
C ILE A 332 -36.09 -5.51 -1.10
N ASP A 333 -37.15 -5.57 -1.91
CA ASP A 333 -38.03 -6.75 -2.04
C ASP A 333 -37.75 -7.59 -3.30
N GLY A 334 -36.69 -7.24 -4.04
CA GLY A 334 -36.32 -7.85 -5.31
C GLY A 334 -37.07 -7.30 -6.52
N THR A 335 -37.75 -6.14 -6.36
CA THR A 335 -38.27 -5.38 -7.51
C THR A 335 -37.08 -4.78 -8.28
N THR A 336 -37.09 -4.93 -9.61
CA THR A 336 -35.99 -4.50 -10.50
C THR A 336 -36.61 -3.81 -11.73
N ASP A 337 -37.32 -2.71 -11.50
CA ASP A 337 -38.07 -1.97 -12.55
C ASP A 337 -37.26 -0.76 -13.08
N ALA A 338 -36.02 -0.61 -12.73
CA ALA A 338 -35.15 0.48 -13.16
C ALA A 338 -34.95 0.41 -14.70
N THR A 339 -35.04 1.57 -15.36
CA THR A 339 -34.71 1.72 -16.77
C THR A 339 -33.60 2.76 -16.92
N PRO A 340 -32.33 2.35 -16.68
CA PRO A 340 -31.20 3.27 -16.73
C PRO A 340 -30.93 3.80 -18.14
N ASP A 341 -30.25 4.95 -18.23
CA ASP A 341 -29.72 5.48 -19.50
C ASP A 341 -28.55 4.61 -19.97
N THR A 342 -28.85 3.49 -20.65
CA THR A 342 -27.84 2.54 -21.14
C THR A 342 -26.84 3.19 -22.09
N GLY A 343 -27.19 4.27 -22.77
CA GLY A 343 -26.27 5.01 -23.64
C GLY A 343 -25.09 5.61 -22.85
N THR A 344 -25.34 6.12 -21.67
CA THR A 344 -24.31 6.66 -20.77
C THR A 344 -23.39 5.56 -20.26
N PHE A 345 -23.96 4.43 -19.80
CA PHE A 345 -23.17 3.27 -19.36
C PHE A 345 -22.26 2.75 -20.47
N LEU A 346 -22.80 2.54 -21.68
CA LEU A 346 -22.02 2.07 -22.83
C LEU A 346 -20.91 3.05 -23.23
N ASN A 347 -21.19 4.34 -23.22
CA ASN A 347 -20.21 5.35 -23.61
C ASN A 347 -19.02 5.36 -22.64
N PHE A 348 -19.28 5.52 -21.36
CA PHE A 348 -18.23 5.58 -20.35
C PHE A 348 -17.52 4.24 -20.16
N GLY A 349 -18.26 3.13 -20.08
CA GLY A 349 -17.69 1.80 -19.92
C GLY A 349 -16.77 1.43 -21.09
N ASN A 350 -17.19 1.68 -22.33
CA ASN A 350 -16.35 1.43 -23.50
C ASN A 350 -15.11 2.34 -23.56
N MET A 351 -15.20 3.59 -23.11
CA MET A 351 -14.03 4.47 -23.03
C MET A 351 -13.04 3.98 -21.99
N LEU A 352 -13.51 3.56 -20.82
CA LEU A 352 -12.72 2.98 -19.75
C LEU A 352 -11.99 1.71 -20.23
N LEU A 353 -12.71 0.77 -20.83
CA LEU A 353 -12.16 -0.49 -21.36
C LEU A 353 -11.11 -0.26 -22.46
N ARG A 354 -11.33 0.69 -23.37
CA ARG A 354 -10.36 1.06 -24.41
C ARG A 354 -9.06 1.63 -23.87
N LYS A 355 -9.07 2.18 -22.65
CA LYS A 355 -7.89 2.67 -21.94
C LYS A 355 -7.18 1.57 -21.13
N GLY A 356 -7.65 0.32 -21.24
CA GLY A 356 -7.12 -0.83 -20.50
C GLY A 356 -7.61 -0.88 -19.06
N GLY A 357 -8.71 -0.19 -18.78
CA GLY A 357 -9.42 -0.27 -17.50
C GLY A 357 -10.29 -1.51 -17.39
N GLU A 358 -11.03 -1.62 -16.30
CA GLU A 358 -11.87 -2.76 -15.94
C GLU A 358 -13.22 -2.26 -15.43
N ILE A 359 -14.27 -3.08 -15.57
CA ILE A 359 -15.57 -2.86 -14.95
C ILE A 359 -15.80 -3.97 -13.92
N GLY A 360 -16.27 -3.61 -12.74
CA GLY A 360 -16.72 -4.48 -11.67
C GLY A 360 -18.10 -4.07 -11.18
N TYR A 361 -18.56 -4.70 -10.09
CA TYR A 361 -19.88 -4.50 -9.52
C TYR A 361 -19.82 -3.67 -8.24
N HIS A 362 -20.77 -2.72 -8.08
CA HIS A 362 -20.95 -1.96 -6.84
C HIS A 362 -22.29 -2.27 -6.16
N GLY A 363 -23.33 -2.54 -6.93
CA GLY A 363 -24.65 -2.92 -6.43
C GLY A 363 -25.75 -2.62 -7.46
N TYR A 364 -26.90 -3.25 -7.29
CA TYR A 364 -28.08 -2.95 -8.12
C TYR A 364 -28.54 -1.51 -7.86
N ASN A 365 -28.74 -1.15 -6.58
CA ASN A 365 -29.35 0.12 -6.19
C ASN A 365 -28.67 0.78 -4.97
N HIS A 366 -27.35 0.61 -4.83
CA HIS A 366 -26.56 1.16 -3.72
C HIS A 366 -27.01 0.71 -2.30
N GLN A 367 -27.82 -0.36 -2.19
CA GLN A 367 -28.17 -0.94 -0.90
C GLN A 367 -27.15 -2.03 -0.50
N PRO A 368 -26.58 -1.96 0.71
CA PRO A 368 -25.62 -2.98 1.20
C PRO A 368 -26.21 -4.39 1.19
N LEU A 369 -25.42 -5.39 0.87
CA LEU A 369 -25.86 -6.79 0.88
C LEU A 369 -25.95 -7.31 2.32
N ALA A 370 -27.04 -6.98 3.01
CA ALA A 370 -27.29 -7.32 4.41
C ALA A 370 -28.76 -7.64 4.66
N LEU A 371 -29.04 -8.64 5.52
CA LEU A 371 -30.39 -9.05 5.91
C LEU A 371 -30.75 -8.62 7.34
N GLY A 372 -29.81 -8.62 8.26
CA GLY A 372 -30.05 -8.48 9.70
C GLY A 372 -29.62 -7.14 10.31
N ARG A 373 -29.09 -6.23 9.52
CA ARG A 373 -28.61 -4.92 10.01
C ARG A 373 -29.45 -3.80 9.43
N ASP A 374 -29.86 -2.89 10.31
CA ASP A 374 -30.51 -1.65 9.93
C ASP A 374 -29.50 -0.51 10.01
N TYR A 375 -29.11 0.02 8.85
CA TYR A 375 -28.18 1.16 8.73
C TYR A 375 -28.90 2.51 8.72
N LYS A 376 -30.23 2.51 8.98
CA LYS A 376 -31.03 3.71 9.08
C LYS A 376 -30.52 4.62 10.20
N GLY A 377 -30.15 5.82 9.87
CA GLY A 377 -29.57 6.77 10.81
C GLY A 377 -28.07 7.01 10.60
N ILE A 378 -27.38 6.15 9.80
CA ILE A 378 -26.04 6.44 9.27
C ILE A 378 -26.19 6.98 7.85
N TYR A 379 -26.85 6.22 6.93
CA TYR A 379 -27.05 6.58 5.53
C TYR A 379 -28.45 6.32 4.97
N ASP A 380 -29.46 6.19 5.81
CA ASP A 380 -30.83 5.84 5.41
C ASP A 380 -30.97 4.48 4.69
N TYR A 381 -29.95 3.63 4.78
CA TYR A 381 -29.96 2.30 4.18
C TYR A 381 -31.06 1.41 4.77
N LYS A 382 -31.57 0.51 3.93
CA LYS A 382 -32.52 -0.52 4.29
C LYS A 382 -31.88 -1.88 4.25
N THR A 383 -32.44 -2.84 4.98
CA THR A 383 -32.03 -4.24 4.88
C THR A 383 -32.93 -4.96 3.85
N TRP A 384 -32.35 -5.88 3.10
CA TRP A 384 -33.09 -6.69 2.15
C TRP A 384 -34.15 -7.52 2.86
N LYS A 385 -35.32 -7.63 2.23
CA LYS A 385 -36.48 -8.38 2.76
C LYS A 385 -36.10 -9.83 3.09
N ASP A 386 -35.37 -10.49 2.21
CA ASP A 386 -34.89 -11.85 2.36
C ASP A 386 -33.73 -12.13 1.39
N TYR A 387 -33.09 -13.27 1.58
CA TYR A 387 -31.98 -13.74 0.76
C TYR A 387 -32.33 -13.83 -0.75
N ALA A 388 -33.55 -14.26 -1.08
CA ALA A 388 -33.99 -14.40 -2.47
C ALA A 388 -34.12 -13.04 -3.16
N SER A 389 -34.63 -12.02 -2.46
CA SER A 389 -34.75 -10.64 -2.96
C SER A 389 -33.37 -10.03 -3.20
N MET A 390 -32.45 -10.17 -2.25
CA MET A 390 -31.06 -9.70 -2.35
C MET A 390 -30.34 -10.39 -3.54
N LYS A 391 -30.41 -11.71 -3.64
CA LYS A 391 -29.84 -12.48 -4.76
C LYS A 391 -30.44 -12.05 -6.10
N LYS A 392 -31.77 -11.85 -6.18
CA LYS A 392 -32.44 -11.47 -7.42
C LYS A 392 -31.97 -10.10 -7.91
N ALA A 393 -31.86 -9.12 -7.01
CA ALA A 393 -31.41 -7.78 -7.37
C ALA A 393 -29.94 -7.78 -7.85
N PHE A 394 -29.06 -8.47 -7.15
CA PHE A 394 -27.66 -8.59 -7.61
C PHE A 394 -27.56 -9.38 -8.93
N GLY A 395 -28.34 -10.44 -9.11
CA GLY A 395 -28.40 -11.18 -10.37
C GLY A 395 -28.87 -10.30 -11.54
N HIS A 396 -29.82 -9.39 -11.29
CA HIS A 396 -30.27 -8.43 -12.30
C HIS A 396 -29.13 -7.48 -12.74
N LEU A 397 -28.33 -6.97 -11.79
CA LEU A 397 -27.15 -6.17 -12.12
C LEU A 397 -26.14 -6.97 -12.96
N VAL A 398 -25.93 -8.24 -12.65
CA VAL A 398 -25.03 -9.12 -13.43
C VAL A 398 -25.55 -9.25 -14.86
N ASP A 399 -26.85 -9.60 -15.04
CA ASP A 399 -27.49 -9.73 -16.35
C ASP A 399 -27.43 -8.41 -17.15
N PHE A 400 -27.67 -7.28 -16.48
CA PHE A 400 -27.57 -5.93 -17.08
C PHE A 400 -26.15 -5.64 -17.58
N CYS A 401 -25.14 -5.91 -16.76
CA CYS A 401 -23.74 -5.71 -17.15
C CYS A 401 -23.32 -6.65 -18.30
N ASP A 402 -23.74 -7.91 -18.27
CA ASP A 402 -23.44 -8.90 -19.32
C ASP A 402 -24.11 -8.51 -20.66
N GLU A 403 -25.30 -7.92 -20.62
CA GLU A 403 -25.96 -7.39 -21.83
C GLU A 403 -25.20 -6.20 -22.43
N LEU A 404 -24.72 -5.28 -21.60
CA LEU A 404 -23.99 -4.10 -22.06
C LEU A 404 -22.55 -4.40 -22.48
N PHE A 405 -21.88 -5.34 -21.83
CA PHE A 405 -20.45 -5.66 -21.99
C PHE A 405 -20.22 -7.17 -22.12
N PRO A 406 -20.75 -7.83 -23.15
CA PRO A 406 -20.81 -9.30 -23.23
C PRO A 406 -19.44 -10.00 -23.30
N ASP A 407 -18.37 -9.28 -23.68
CA ASP A 407 -17.03 -9.83 -23.80
C ASP A 407 -16.14 -9.50 -22.57
N VAL A 408 -16.73 -8.94 -21.50
CA VAL A 408 -16.00 -8.51 -20.30
C VAL A 408 -16.26 -9.47 -19.15
N ASN A 409 -15.20 -10.06 -18.61
CA ASN A 409 -15.29 -10.87 -17.39
C ASN A 409 -15.16 -9.96 -16.16
N MET A 410 -16.25 -9.74 -15.44
CA MET A 410 -16.28 -8.92 -14.22
C MET A 410 -16.12 -9.81 -13.00
N SER A 411 -15.02 -9.64 -12.27
CA SER A 411 -14.67 -10.50 -11.14
C SER A 411 -14.57 -9.77 -9.79
N ILE A 412 -14.87 -8.46 -9.76
CA ILE A 412 -14.71 -7.62 -8.59
C ILE A 412 -16.06 -7.15 -8.08
N TYR A 413 -16.24 -7.21 -6.78
CA TYR A 413 -17.33 -6.56 -6.06
C TYR A 413 -16.76 -5.63 -4.98
N VAL A 414 -17.23 -4.39 -5.00
CA VAL A 414 -17.02 -3.40 -3.95
C VAL A 414 -18.37 -3.10 -3.30
N PRO A 415 -18.53 -3.27 -1.99
CA PRO A 415 -19.81 -3.01 -1.36
C PRO A 415 -20.11 -1.51 -1.26
N PRO A 416 -21.37 -1.08 -1.49
CA PRO A 416 -21.80 0.28 -1.24
C PRO A 416 -21.43 0.75 0.16
N SER A 417 -20.86 1.96 0.28
CA SER A 417 -20.31 2.52 1.52
C SER A 417 -19.44 1.56 2.32
N ASN A 418 -18.77 0.63 1.65
CA ASN A 418 -17.93 -0.41 2.26
C ASN A 418 -18.69 -1.34 3.24
N LEU A 419 -19.99 -1.52 3.09
CA LEU A 419 -20.84 -2.30 3.99
C LEU A 419 -21.20 -3.66 3.39
N LEU A 420 -20.69 -4.74 3.94
CA LEU A 420 -20.96 -6.10 3.51
C LEU A 420 -21.17 -7.01 4.72
N ALA A 421 -22.36 -7.58 4.84
CA ALA A 421 -22.64 -8.55 5.88
C ALA A 421 -22.17 -9.97 5.47
N GLU A 422 -22.01 -10.85 6.46
CA GLU A 422 -21.61 -12.26 6.28
C GLU A 422 -22.51 -12.99 5.27
N GLU A 423 -23.83 -12.80 5.37
CA GLU A 423 -24.79 -13.39 4.44
C GLU A 423 -24.66 -12.86 3.02
N GLY A 424 -24.31 -11.58 2.85
CA GLY A 424 -24.01 -10.98 1.56
C GLY A 424 -22.73 -11.57 0.95
N ARG A 425 -21.64 -11.64 1.75
CA ARG A 425 -20.39 -12.29 1.34
C ARG A 425 -20.63 -13.76 0.94
N GLY A 426 -21.36 -14.51 1.76
CA GLY A 426 -21.70 -15.90 1.48
C GLY A 426 -22.54 -16.07 0.20
N MET A 427 -23.46 -15.15 -0.07
CA MET A 427 -24.25 -15.12 -1.31
C MET A 427 -23.35 -14.91 -2.53
N LEU A 428 -22.48 -13.89 -2.50
CA LEU A 428 -21.58 -13.60 -3.62
C LEU A 428 -20.72 -14.81 -3.97
N ILE A 429 -20.04 -15.40 -2.99
CA ILE A 429 -19.14 -16.53 -3.22
C ILE A 429 -19.88 -17.77 -3.75
N LYS A 430 -21.08 -18.04 -3.22
CA LYS A 430 -21.83 -19.26 -3.55
C LYS A 430 -22.61 -19.17 -4.86
N GLU A 431 -23.25 -18.03 -5.12
CA GLU A 431 -24.23 -17.88 -6.20
C GLU A 431 -23.64 -17.16 -7.43
N PHE A 432 -22.50 -16.45 -7.25
CA PHE A 432 -21.83 -15.68 -8.30
C PHE A 432 -20.33 -16.04 -8.38
N PRO A 433 -19.99 -17.25 -8.84
CA PRO A 433 -18.63 -17.79 -8.79
C PRO A 433 -17.60 -17.02 -9.64
N GLN A 434 -18.06 -16.12 -10.55
CA GLN A 434 -17.20 -15.18 -11.28
C GLN A 434 -16.56 -14.15 -10.34
N ILE A 435 -17.18 -13.83 -9.19
CA ILE A 435 -16.61 -12.90 -8.21
C ILE A 435 -15.40 -13.57 -7.54
N LYS A 436 -14.23 -12.94 -7.70
CA LYS A 436 -12.95 -13.41 -7.15
C LYS A 436 -12.30 -12.38 -6.25
N THR A 437 -12.80 -11.14 -6.24
CA THR A 437 -12.27 -10.04 -5.44
C THR A 437 -13.38 -9.35 -4.67
N LEU A 438 -13.16 -9.17 -3.38
CA LEU A 438 -13.99 -8.34 -2.50
C LEU A 438 -13.12 -7.19 -1.98
N SER A 439 -13.55 -5.94 -2.20
CA SER A 439 -12.72 -4.77 -1.87
C SER A 439 -13.47 -3.81 -0.94
N GLY A 440 -13.09 -3.83 0.33
CA GLY A 440 -13.51 -2.89 1.36
C GLY A 440 -12.46 -1.80 1.62
N ILE A 441 -12.20 -1.47 2.88
CA ILE A 441 -11.21 -0.47 3.31
C ILE A 441 -10.07 -1.11 4.13
N TYR A 442 -8.91 -0.48 4.05
CA TYR A 442 -7.72 -0.86 4.82
C TYR A 442 -7.64 -0.13 6.16
N LEU A 443 -7.74 1.19 6.13
CA LEU A 443 -7.71 2.01 7.33
C LEU A 443 -9.09 2.01 8.00
N PRO A 444 -9.15 2.02 9.32
CA PRO A 444 -10.43 2.16 10.03
C PRO A 444 -11.06 3.52 9.72
N ASP A 445 -12.38 3.54 9.68
CA ASP A 445 -13.18 4.75 9.52
C ASP A 445 -13.88 5.03 10.86
N ASP A 446 -13.66 6.20 11.43
CA ASP A 446 -14.23 6.59 12.73
C ASP A 446 -15.75 6.71 12.71
N ILE A 447 -16.36 6.89 11.52
CA ILE A 447 -17.80 7.06 11.34
C ILE A 447 -18.49 5.70 11.12
N LEU A 448 -17.78 4.73 10.56
CA LEU A 448 -18.33 3.46 10.10
C LEU A 448 -17.78 2.24 10.85
N ASP A 449 -18.19 2.06 12.09
CA ASP A 449 -17.88 0.85 12.89
C ASP A 449 -18.23 -0.48 12.17
N PHE A 450 -19.01 -0.42 11.08
CA PHE A 450 -19.51 -1.56 10.34
C PHE A 450 -18.85 -1.72 8.96
N ALA A 451 -17.91 -0.85 8.60
CA ALA A 451 -17.22 -0.96 7.32
C ALA A 451 -16.45 -2.29 7.21
N LEU A 452 -16.40 -2.83 6.01
CA LEU A 452 -15.63 -4.04 5.69
C LEU A 452 -14.14 -3.72 5.78
N LEU A 453 -13.60 -3.83 7.00
CA LEU A 453 -12.18 -3.66 7.26
C LEU A 453 -11.44 -4.95 6.90
N GLN A 454 -10.47 -4.86 6.00
CA GLN A 454 -9.80 -6.03 5.46
C GLN A 454 -8.27 -5.95 5.60
N GLU A 455 -7.62 -7.09 5.48
CA GLU A 455 -6.20 -7.28 5.15
C GLU A 455 -6.08 -7.78 3.69
N TYR A 456 -4.88 -7.70 3.10
CA TYR A 456 -4.63 -8.34 1.80
C TYR A 456 -4.52 -9.85 1.98
N GLU A 457 -5.61 -10.57 1.79
CA GLU A 457 -5.72 -12.00 2.06
C GLU A 457 -6.21 -12.77 0.82
N VAL A 458 -5.87 -14.05 0.80
CA VAL A 458 -6.37 -15.02 -0.19
C VAL A 458 -6.92 -16.21 0.54
N ASP A 459 -8.19 -16.54 0.31
CA ASP A 459 -8.79 -17.73 0.87
C ASP A 459 -8.44 -18.99 0.05
N LYS A 460 -8.83 -20.17 0.56
CA LYS A 460 -8.55 -21.47 -0.09
C LYS A 460 -9.21 -21.63 -1.46
N ASN A 461 -10.26 -20.86 -1.75
CA ASN A 461 -10.99 -20.90 -3.02
C ASN A 461 -10.44 -19.84 -4.00
N GLY A 462 -9.37 -19.13 -3.62
CA GLY A 462 -8.75 -18.10 -4.41
C GLY A 462 -9.46 -16.75 -4.40
N ILE A 463 -10.45 -16.57 -3.50
CA ILE A 463 -11.08 -15.26 -3.27
C ILE A 463 -10.07 -14.33 -2.61
N VAL A 464 -9.94 -13.14 -3.15
CA VAL A 464 -8.99 -12.12 -2.68
C VAL A 464 -9.72 -11.03 -1.93
N ASP A 465 -9.33 -10.78 -0.69
CA ASP A 465 -9.66 -9.57 0.04
C ASP A 465 -8.64 -8.50 -0.33
N GLN A 466 -9.12 -7.41 -0.93
CA GLN A 466 -8.29 -6.34 -1.51
C GLN A 466 -8.73 -4.98 -0.99
N PRO A 467 -8.37 -4.61 0.27
CA PRO A 467 -8.79 -3.35 0.84
C PRO A 467 -8.20 -2.14 0.12
N ARG A 468 -8.96 -1.04 0.11
CA ARG A 468 -8.55 0.26 -0.42
C ARG A 468 -8.02 1.12 0.71
N ILE A 469 -6.87 1.79 0.48
CA ILE A 469 -6.11 2.49 1.53
C ILE A 469 -6.57 3.93 1.69
N VAL A 470 -6.81 4.60 0.57
CA VAL A 470 -7.09 6.04 0.53
C VAL A 470 -8.25 6.36 -0.39
N SER A 471 -8.95 7.45 -0.11
CA SER A 471 -10.14 7.88 -0.83
C SER A 471 -10.11 9.35 -1.24
N GLY A 472 -10.92 9.67 -2.26
CA GLY A 472 -11.18 11.03 -2.70
C GLY A 472 -10.03 11.69 -3.46
N CYS A 473 -10.26 12.91 -3.91
CA CYS A 473 -9.28 13.69 -4.66
C CYS A 473 -8.27 14.43 -3.75
N GLN A 474 -8.63 14.66 -2.50
CA GLN A 474 -7.79 15.32 -1.50
C GLN A 474 -7.64 14.41 -0.28
N LEU A 475 -6.44 13.90 -0.06
CA LEU A 475 -6.14 13.06 1.08
C LEU A 475 -5.95 13.92 2.33
N ASP A 476 -6.48 13.46 3.45
CA ASP A 476 -6.13 13.97 4.76
C ASP A 476 -4.75 13.47 5.23
N ASP A 477 -4.32 13.93 6.40
CA ASP A 477 -3.01 13.57 6.95
C ASP A 477 -2.92 12.09 7.35
N PHE A 478 -4.00 11.49 7.84
CA PHE A 478 -4.05 10.08 8.21
C PHE A 478 -3.95 9.17 6.98
N MET A 479 -4.73 9.46 5.93
CA MET A 479 -4.63 8.76 4.65
C MET A 479 -3.24 8.92 4.01
N THR A 480 -2.64 10.11 4.11
CA THR A 480 -1.29 10.38 3.59
C THR A 480 -0.24 9.55 4.33
N MET A 481 -0.37 9.42 5.66
CA MET A 481 0.48 8.57 6.49
C MET A 481 0.32 7.08 6.10
N GLY A 482 -0.92 6.60 5.99
CA GLY A 482 -1.23 5.23 5.57
C GLY A 482 -0.70 4.90 4.18
N ALA A 483 -0.88 5.81 3.21
CA ALA A 483 -0.35 5.64 1.85
C ALA A 483 1.18 5.52 1.84
N MET A 484 1.89 6.36 2.59
CA MET A 484 3.35 6.30 2.71
C MET A 484 3.80 5.01 3.41
N SER A 485 3.12 4.62 4.48
CA SER A 485 3.39 3.38 5.20
C SER A 485 3.24 2.15 4.30
N GLU A 486 2.17 2.07 3.51
CA GLU A 486 1.89 0.94 2.63
C GLU A 486 2.84 0.83 1.44
N LEU A 487 3.44 1.93 0.99
CA LEU A 487 4.57 1.85 0.05
C LEU A 487 5.75 1.05 0.63
N ASN A 488 5.95 1.09 1.95
CA ASN A 488 7.06 0.43 2.64
C ASN A 488 6.70 -0.94 3.20
N MET A 489 5.41 -1.21 3.41
CA MET A 489 4.94 -2.53 3.84
C MET A 489 4.74 -3.48 2.66
N HIS A 490 3.94 -3.09 1.67
CA HIS A 490 3.55 -3.93 0.54
C HIS A 490 3.97 -3.41 -0.83
N TYR A 491 4.56 -2.21 -0.91
CA TYR A 491 4.90 -1.49 -2.14
C TYR A 491 3.66 -1.29 -3.02
N ILE A 492 2.61 -0.69 -2.45
CA ILE A 492 1.31 -0.56 -3.09
C ILE A 492 0.71 0.83 -2.97
N ASN A 493 -0.25 1.08 -3.87
CA ASN A 493 -1.30 2.08 -3.78
C ASN A 493 -2.64 1.42 -4.13
N ASN A 494 -3.65 1.66 -3.32
CA ASN A 494 -5.01 1.23 -3.62
C ASN A 494 -5.97 2.37 -3.22
N HIS A 495 -6.46 3.08 -4.24
CA HIS A 495 -7.17 4.35 -4.12
C HIS A 495 -8.56 4.24 -4.73
N PHE A 496 -9.53 4.98 -4.20
CA PHE A 496 -10.85 5.12 -4.80
C PHE A 496 -11.35 6.58 -4.76
N THR A 497 -12.22 6.93 -5.69
CA THR A 497 -12.87 8.24 -5.80
C THR A 497 -14.21 8.07 -6.50
N HIS A 498 -15.10 9.04 -6.34
CA HIS A 498 -16.43 9.03 -6.96
C HIS A 498 -16.57 10.21 -7.91
N PRO A 499 -17.44 10.11 -8.94
CA PRO A 499 -17.76 11.24 -9.79
C PRO A 499 -18.39 12.40 -9.01
N ASP A 500 -19.14 12.11 -7.94
CA ASP A 500 -19.84 13.08 -7.11
C ASP A 500 -18.97 13.71 -6.01
N ASP A 501 -17.69 13.35 -5.85
CA ASP A 501 -16.74 14.08 -4.99
C ASP A 501 -16.70 15.58 -5.35
N ALA A 502 -16.93 15.92 -6.61
CA ALA A 502 -17.03 17.31 -7.08
C ALA A 502 -18.33 18.02 -6.70
N LEU A 503 -19.31 17.30 -6.16
CA LEU A 503 -20.64 17.81 -5.83
C LEU A 503 -20.88 17.90 -4.33
N ASP A 504 -20.14 17.12 -3.53
CA ASP A 504 -20.36 16.92 -2.10
C ASP A 504 -19.37 17.77 -1.28
N PRO A 505 -19.87 18.71 -0.44
CA PRO A 505 -19.02 19.51 0.42
C PRO A 505 -18.22 18.68 1.43
N GLU A 506 -18.72 17.55 1.93
CA GLU A 506 -18.01 16.66 2.83
C GLU A 506 -16.80 15.97 2.16
N ARG A 507 -16.81 15.91 0.82
CA ARG A 507 -15.71 15.38 -0.01
C ARG A 507 -14.85 16.48 -0.64
N GLY A 508 -15.03 17.74 -0.22
CA GLY A 508 -14.22 18.89 -0.62
C GLY A 508 -14.73 19.67 -1.82
N ALA A 509 -15.99 19.48 -2.28
CA ALA A 509 -16.55 20.20 -3.42
C ALA A 509 -16.52 21.74 -3.26
N GLU A 510 -16.48 22.25 -2.02
CA GLU A 510 -16.39 23.70 -1.73
C GLU A 510 -15.18 24.37 -2.36
N ILE A 511 -14.02 23.68 -2.43
CA ILE A 511 -12.80 24.22 -3.04
C ILE A 511 -12.85 24.22 -4.58
N GLY A 512 -13.82 23.51 -5.17
CA GLY A 512 -14.07 23.38 -6.60
C GLY A 512 -13.23 22.30 -7.29
N TRP A 513 -13.78 21.76 -8.38
CA TRP A 513 -13.17 20.65 -9.13
C TRP A 513 -11.73 20.90 -9.56
N LYS A 514 -11.41 22.11 -9.96
CA LYS A 514 -10.05 22.43 -10.41
C LYS A 514 -9.01 22.19 -9.31
N GLU A 515 -9.29 22.56 -8.07
CA GLU A 515 -8.38 22.34 -6.94
C GLU A 515 -8.39 20.87 -6.49
N LEU A 516 -9.55 20.21 -6.48
CA LEU A 516 -9.63 18.75 -6.24
C LEU A 516 -8.79 17.98 -7.25
N ARG A 517 -8.94 18.27 -8.53
CA ARG A 517 -8.13 17.66 -9.60
C ARG A 517 -6.64 17.93 -9.43
N ASN A 518 -6.24 19.15 -9.03
CA ASN A 518 -4.84 19.49 -8.76
C ASN A 518 -4.29 18.70 -7.57
N SER A 519 -5.06 18.53 -6.51
CA SER A 519 -4.69 17.72 -5.34
C SER A 519 -4.49 16.26 -5.75
N PHE A 520 -5.39 15.72 -6.55
CA PHE A 520 -5.27 14.36 -7.08
C PHE A 520 -4.06 14.19 -8.01
N ASP A 521 -3.79 15.14 -8.89
CA ASP A 521 -2.58 15.16 -9.74
C ASP A 521 -1.30 15.21 -8.90
N ASN A 522 -1.28 15.98 -7.82
CA ASN A 522 -0.14 16.05 -6.89
C ASN A 522 0.07 14.71 -6.16
N TYR A 523 -1.00 14.04 -5.74
CA TYR A 523 -0.92 12.71 -5.16
C TYR A 523 -0.32 11.68 -6.13
N MET A 524 -0.84 11.61 -7.35
CA MET A 524 -0.31 10.71 -8.39
C MET A 524 1.16 11.01 -8.73
N LYS A 525 1.54 12.30 -8.74
CA LYS A 525 2.92 12.72 -8.93
C LYS A 525 3.82 12.25 -7.79
N TRP A 526 3.40 12.46 -6.54
CA TRP A 526 4.12 11.98 -5.36
C TRP A 526 4.31 10.46 -5.41
N LEU A 527 3.25 9.71 -5.70
CA LEU A 527 3.29 8.26 -5.82
C LEU A 527 4.30 7.81 -6.89
N SER A 528 4.24 8.41 -8.09
CA SER A 528 5.14 8.07 -9.20
C SER A 528 6.61 8.41 -8.94
N THR A 529 6.89 9.37 -8.05
CA THR A 529 8.26 9.75 -7.66
C THR A 529 8.78 8.94 -6.49
N SER A 530 7.93 8.63 -5.52
CA SER A 530 8.28 7.84 -4.32
C SER A 530 8.43 6.35 -4.63
N ALA A 531 7.64 5.83 -5.59
CA ALA A 531 7.64 4.42 -5.98
C ALA A 531 7.78 4.25 -7.51
N PRO A 532 8.98 4.49 -8.10
CA PRO A 532 9.16 4.64 -9.54
C PRO A 532 8.90 3.36 -10.35
N ARG A 533 8.85 2.20 -9.72
CA ARG A 533 8.59 0.90 -10.33
C ARG A 533 7.24 0.30 -9.94
N LEU A 534 6.38 1.09 -9.34
CA LEU A 534 5.03 0.67 -8.98
C LEU A 534 4.24 0.32 -10.26
N ARG A 535 3.65 -0.87 -10.30
CA ARG A 535 2.91 -1.37 -11.47
C ARG A 535 1.48 -0.87 -11.43
N ASN A 536 1.01 -0.27 -12.53
CA ASN A 536 -0.38 0.16 -12.65
C ASN A 536 -1.26 -1.02 -13.08
N PHE A 537 -2.18 -1.40 -12.23
CA PHE A 537 -3.07 -2.54 -12.39
C PHE A 537 -4.54 -2.14 -12.43
N THR A 538 -5.36 -2.95 -13.07
CA THR A 538 -6.78 -3.06 -12.75
C THR A 538 -6.95 -3.82 -11.43
N GLY A 539 -8.15 -3.81 -10.87
CA GLY A 539 -8.40 -4.54 -9.62
C GLY A 539 -8.15 -6.04 -9.74
N THR A 540 -8.56 -6.68 -10.85
CA THR A 540 -8.29 -8.11 -11.08
C THR A 540 -6.79 -8.41 -11.25
N GLU A 541 -6.03 -7.57 -11.97
CA GLU A 541 -4.57 -7.70 -12.07
C GLU A 541 -3.91 -7.55 -10.70
N PHE A 542 -4.41 -6.62 -9.86
CA PHE A 542 -3.90 -6.45 -8.51
C PHE A 542 -4.19 -7.67 -7.63
N SER A 543 -5.41 -8.22 -7.70
CA SER A 543 -5.75 -9.47 -7.02
C SER A 543 -4.85 -10.63 -7.44
N ALA A 544 -4.50 -10.72 -8.72
CA ALA A 544 -3.53 -11.70 -9.20
C ALA A 544 -2.13 -11.50 -8.58
N ALA A 545 -1.72 -10.25 -8.34
CA ALA A 545 -0.48 -9.96 -7.62
C ALA A 545 -0.57 -10.32 -6.12
N VAL A 546 -1.72 -10.08 -5.48
CA VAL A 546 -1.97 -10.50 -4.09
C VAL A 546 -1.88 -12.01 -3.93
N GLN A 547 -2.43 -12.79 -4.88
CA GLN A 547 -2.34 -14.27 -4.86
C GLN A 547 -0.87 -14.73 -4.91
N ARG A 548 -0.03 -14.11 -5.74
CA ARG A 548 1.41 -14.43 -5.81
C ARG A 548 2.16 -14.03 -4.54
N PHE A 549 1.89 -12.84 -4.03
CA PHE A 549 2.43 -12.36 -2.75
C PHE A 549 2.07 -13.28 -1.58
N ALA A 550 0.83 -13.72 -1.50
CA ALA A 550 0.38 -14.64 -0.45
C ALA A 550 1.16 -15.96 -0.49
N ALA A 551 1.39 -16.50 -1.70
CA ALA A 551 2.00 -17.80 -1.91
C ALA A 551 3.50 -17.87 -1.66
N VAL A 552 4.27 -16.83 -2.05
CA VAL A 552 5.74 -16.90 -2.05
C VAL A 552 6.34 -16.80 -0.64
N ALA A 553 7.41 -17.56 -0.42
CA ALA A 553 8.23 -17.46 0.77
C ALA A 553 9.73 -17.52 0.38
N PRO A 554 10.52 -16.47 0.64
CA PRO A 554 11.95 -16.46 0.31
C PRO A 554 12.74 -17.23 1.36
N LYS A 555 13.58 -18.18 0.91
CA LYS A 555 14.62 -18.83 1.71
C LYS A 555 15.97 -18.32 1.27
N THR A 556 16.72 -17.71 2.18
CA THR A 556 18.03 -17.11 1.90
C THR A 556 19.16 -18.00 2.38
N GLN A 557 20.17 -18.14 1.54
CA GLN A 557 21.43 -18.78 1.91
C GLN A 557 22.59 -17.82 1.61
N PHE A 558 23.36 -17.48 2.64
CA PHE A 558 24.51 -16.58 2.53
C PHE A 558 25.79 -17.35 2.31
N PHE A 559 26.64 -16.81 1.44
CA PHE A 559 28.01 -17.18 1.17
C PHE A 559 28.90 -15.94 1.35
N GLU A 560 30.21 -16.10 1.31
CA GLU A 560 31.14 -14.99 1.47
C GLU A 560 30.94 -13.87 0.44
N ASP A 561 30.75 -14.26 -0.82
CA ASP A 561 30.67 -13.39 -2.00
C ASP A 561 29.27 -13.24 -2.61
N LYS A 562 28.26 -13.94 -2.07
CA LYS A 562 26.91 -13.92 -2.63
C LYS A 562 25.84 -14.36 -1.64
N MET A 563 24.60 -14.04 -1.98
CA MET A 563 23.37 -14.59 -1.42
C MET A 563 22.57 -15.30 -2.48
N VAL A 564 22.04 -16.48 -2.16
CA VAL A 564 21.06 -17.18 -3.00
C VAL A 564 19.70 -17.10 -2.33
N VAL A 565 18.70 -16.66 -3.07
CA VAL A 565 17.29 -16.62 -2.64
C VAL A 565 16.56 -17.71 -3.41
N GLN A 566 16.10 -18.73 -2.70
CA GLN A 566 15.17 -19.72 -3.22
C GLN A 566 13.76 -19.28 -2.87
N ILE A 567 12.89 -19.08 -3.87
CA ILE A 567 11.53 -18.59 -3.70
C ILE A 567 10.59 -19.79 -3.73
N GLU A 568 10.10 -20.19 -2.56
CA GLU A 568 9.11 -21.26 -2.46
C GLU A 568 7.77 -20.80 -3.04
N ASN A 569 7.03 -21.71 -3.66
CA ASN A 569 5.74 -21.48 -4.32
C ASN A 569 5.80 -20.38 -5.42
N PHE A 570 6.97 -20.18 -6.02
CA PHE A 570 7.09 -19.30 -7.19
C PHE A 570 6.26 -19.86 -8.35
N TYR A 571 5.43 -18.99 -8.95
CA TYR A 571 4.63 -19.36 -10.13
C TYR A 571 5.24 -18.77 -11.41
N ASP A 572 5.21 -17.44 -11.53
CA ASP A 572 5.70 -16.74 -12.73
C ASP A 572 6.23 -15.32 -12.43
N ASP A 573 5.96 -14.79 -11.24
CA ASP A 573 6.35 -13.46 -10.79
C ASP A 573 6.46 -13.43 -9.27
N ALA A 574 7.47 -12.74 -8.74
CA ALA A 574 7.59 -12.45 -7.32
C ALA A 574 8.37 -11.14 -7.12
N GLN A 575 7.90 -10.33 -6.17
CA GLN A 575 8.42 -8.99 -5.92
C GLN A 575 8.90 -8.92 -4.46
N PHE A 576 10.05 -8.27 -4.24
CA PHE A 576 10.61 -8.14 -2.89
C PHE A 576 11.21 -6.76 -2.68
N LEU A 577 11.03 -6.21 -1.47
CA LEU A 577 11.91 -5.16 -0.99
C LEU A 577 13.15 -5.80 -0.38
N ILE A 578 14.31 -5.29 -0.72
CA ILE A 578 15.61 -5.78 -0.25
C ILE A 578 16.48 -4.61 0.19
N ARG A 579 17.04 -4.71 1.41
CA ARG A 579 17.94 -3.71 1.98
C ARG A 579 19.33 -4.30 2.19
N PHE A 580 20.35 -3.64 1.64
CA PHE A 580 21.75 -4.01 1.82
C PHE A 580 22.38 -3.19 2.95
N ASN A 581 22.38 -3.73 4.17
CA ASN A 581 22.88 -3.01 5.33
C ASN A 581 24.41 -2.98 5.39
N GLU A 582 25.07 -4.14 5.24
CA GLU A 582 26.51 -4.29 5.37
C GLU A 582 27.19 -4.73 4.04
N LYS A 583 26.42 -5.29 3.11
CA LYS A 583 26.94 -5.78 1.83
C LYS A 583 26.76 -4.74 0.72
N LYS A 584 27.68 -4.73 -0.25
CA LYS A 584 27.58 -3.90 -1.46
C LYS A 584 27.22 -4.78 -2.64
N LEU A 585 26.15 -4.42 -3.33
CA LEU A 585 25.70 -5.09 -4.53
C LEU A 585 26.76 -5.05 -5.63
N ASP A 586 26.98 -6.18 -6.30
CA ASP A 586 27.75 -6.31 -7.54
C ASP A 586 26.81 -6.67 -8.72
N MET A 587 26.24 -7.86 -8.70
CA MET A 587 25.41 -8.37 -9.80
C MET A 587 24.21 -9.17 -9.27
N VAL A 588 23.13 -9.22 -10.07
CA VAL A 588 21.98 -10.10 -9.84
C VAL A 588 21.74 -11.00 -11.05
N THR A 589 21.34 -12.24 -10.80
CA THR A 589 20.85 -13.18 -11.81
C THR A 589 19.55 -13.83 -11.32
N GLY A 590 18.61 -14.10 -12.22
CA GLY A 590 17.29 -14.64 -11.86
C GLY A 590 16.26 -13.58 -11.49
N GLY A 591 16.53 -12.33 -11.86
CA GLY A 591 15.65 -11.19 -11.61
C GLY A 591 16.33 -9.88 -11.92
N ARG A 592 15.67 -8.78 -11.59
CA ARG A 592 16.18 -7.42 -11.72
C ARG A 592 16.14 -6.71 -10.37
N LEU A 593 17.21 -5.99 -10.04
CA LEU A 593 17.24 -5.07 -8.90
C LEU A 593 17.15 -3.62 -9.41
N THR A 594 16.21 -2.88 -8.84
CA THR A 594 16.06 -1.43 -9.07
C THR A 594 16.33 -0.70 -7.75
N HIS A 595 17.28 0.23 -7.75
CA HIS A 595 17.55 1.10 -6.61
C HIS A 595 16.33 2.01 -6.36
N LEU A 596 15.91 2.12 -5.11
CA LEU A 596 14.78 2.96 -4.71
C LEU A 596 15.25 4.18 -3.92
N THR A 597 15.82 3.97 -2.75
CA THR A 597 16.38 5.04 -1.91
C THR A 597 17.43 4.46 -0.95
N GLY A 598 18.46 5.23 -0.58
CA GLY A 598 19.50 4.79 0.33
C GLY A 598 20.11 3.44 -0.06
N ASN A 599 19.93 2.45 0.77
CA ASN A 599 20.34 1.06 0.53
C ASN A 599 19.16 0.10 0.26
N LEU A 600 17.97 0.65 -0.04
CA LEU A 600 16.74 -0.08 -0.35
C LEU A 600 16.56 -0.25 -1.86
N TYR A 601 16.23 -1.47 -2.27
CA TYR A 601 16.02 -1.86 -3.66
C TYR A 601 14.72 -2.65 -3.80
N LEU A 602 14.14 -2.60 -5.00
CA LEU A 602 13.09 -3.53 -5.43
C LEU A 602 13.75 -4.66 -6.23
N LEU A 603 13.51 -5.90 -5.82
CA LEU A 603 13.87 -7.10 -6.57
C LEU A 603 12.61 -7.62 -7.28
N GLU A 604 12.68 -7.69 -8.60
CA GLU A 604 11.69 -8.29 -9.48
C GLU A 604 12.24 -9.66 -9.93
N ALA A 605 11.79 -10.75 -9.31
CA ALA A 605 12.25 -12.10 -9.63
C ALA A 605 11.49 -12.68 -10.83
N ASP A 606 12.21 -13.25 -11.78
CA ASP A 606 11.67 -13.88 -12.99
C ASP A 606 11.76 -15.42 -12.97
N ARG A 607 12.31 -15.99 -11.91
CA ARG A 607 12.43 -17.42 -11.65
C ARG A 607 12.53 -17.73 -10.16
N GLU A 608 12.37 -18.97 -9.80
CA GLU A 608 12.37 -19.45 -8.41
C GLU A 608 13.71 -19.30 -7.66
N THR A 609 14.83 -19.13 -8.39
CA THR A 609 16.15 -18.95 -7.79
C THR A 609 16.78 -17.66 -8.26
N VAL A 610 17.09 -16.78 -7.30
CA VAL A 610 17.80 -15.52 -7.53
C VAL A 610 19.16 -15.58 -6.84
N THR A 611 20.23 -15.22 -7.57
CA THR A 611 21.57 -15.07 -6.99
C THR A 611 21.99 -13.62 -7.03
N ILE A 612 22.43 -13.10 -5.88
CA ILE A 612 22.89 -11.72 -5.70
C ILE A 612 24.34 -11.79 -5.25
N SER A 613 25.28 -11.29 -6.08
CA SER A 613 26.72 -11.25 -5.77
C SER A 613 27.07 -9.93 -5.08
N PHE A 614 28.06 -9.99 -4.19
CA PHE A 614 28.58 -8.86 -3.42
C PHE A 614 29.99 -8.46 -3.89
N LYS A 615 30.31 -7.16 -3.74
CA LYS A 615 31.64 -6.61 -3.98
C LYS A 615 32.56 -6.88 -2.81
#